data_bc15ddc9306e02201cc362cc019af83d
#
_entry.id   bc15ddc9306e02201cc362cc019af83d
#
_cell.length_a   1.000
_cell.length_b   1.000
_cell.length_c   1.000
_cell.angle_alpha   90.00
_cell.angle_beta   90.00
_cell.angle_gamma   90.00
#
_symmetry.space_group_name_H-M   'P 1'
#
loop_
_entity.id
_entity.type
_entity.pdbx_description
1 polymer ?
#
loop_
_entity_poly.entity_id
_entity_poly.type
_entity_poly.pdbx_seq_one_letter_code
_entity_poly.pdbx_strand_id
1 'polypeptide(L)'
;MSNGFYRHLTEQLNQVQAEGLYKQERIITSAQQASIAVGGEQVLNFCANNYLGLANHPDLIAAAHQGLDSHGFGMASVRFICGTQDQHKALEQKMSAFLGTEDTILYSSC
;
A
#
# COMPACT_ATOMS: atom_id res chain seq x y z
N MET A 1 1.28 -31.76 14.89
CA MET A 1 2.08 -30.53 15.10
C MET A 1 2.32 -30.36 16.58
N SER A 2 3.56 -30.09 17.01
CA SER A 2 3.95 -30.26 18.41
C SER A 2 3.32 -29.18 19.29
N ASN A 3 2.62 -29.62 20.35
CA ASN A 3 2.04 -28.78 21.42
C ASN A 3 3.08 -27.81 22.07
N GLY A 4 4.36 -28.12 21.93
CA GLY A 4 5.47 -27.31 22.46
C GLY A 4 5.68 -26.00 21.72
N PHE A 5 5.51 -25.98 20.40
CA PHE A 5 5.68 -24.76 19.61
C PHE A 5 4.61 -23.70 19.92
N TYR A 6 3.35 -24.10 19.97
CA TYR A 6 2.26 -23.19 20.31
C TYR A 6 2.37 -22.67 21.75
N ARG A 7 2.81 -23.52 22.70
CA ARG A 7 3.07 -23.09 24.06
C ARG A 7 4.16 -22.03 24.10
N HIS A 8 5.27 -22.24 23.42
CA HIS A 8 6.35 -21.25 23.33
C HIS A 8 5.85 -19.91 22.75
N LEU A 9 5.07 -19.91 21.65
CA LEU A 9 4.50 -18.69 21.09
C LEU A 9 3.57 -17.99 22.08
N THR A 10 2.74 -18.72 22.80
CA THR A 10 1.84 -18.16 23.83
C THR A 10 2.63 -17.51 24.95
N GLU A 11 3.69 -18.15 25.43
CA GLU A 11 4.57 -17.60 26.48
C GLU A 11 5.24 -16.29 26.00
N GLN A 12 5.74 -16.24 24.76
CA GLN A 12 6.32 -15.03 24.17
C GLN A 12 5.28 -13.90 24.04
N LEU A 13 4.08 -14.19 23.57
CA LEU A 13 3.00 -13.19 23.46
C LEU A 13 2.60 -12.64 24.83
N ASN A 14 2.49 -13.49 25.86
CA ASN A 14 2.19 -13.06 27.22
C ASN A 14 3.29 -12.15 27.77
N GLN A 15 4.57 -12.47 27.49
CA GLN A 15 5.69 -11.63 27.88
C GLN A 15 5.62 -10.25 27.21
N VAL A 16 5.41 -10.20 25.87
CA VAL A 16 5.25 -8.95 25.12
C VAL A 16 4.11 -8.09 25.66
N GLN A 17 2.98 -8.74 26.07
CA GLN A 17 1.87 -8.03 26.70
C GLN A 17 2.24 -7.50 28.09
N ALA A 18 2.90 -8.31 28.93
CA ALA A 18 3.31 -7.91 30.27
C ALA A 18 4.33 -6.74 30.25
N GLU A 19 5.16 -6.69 29.23
CA GLU A 19 6.14 -5.61 29.01
C GLU A 19 5.52 -4.35 28.37
N GLY A 20 4.23 -4.35 28.04
CA GLY A 20 3.54 -3.23 27.37
C GLY A 20 3.98 -3.01 25.92
N LEU A 21 4.62 -3.99 25.29
CA LEU A 21 5.11 -3.92 23.91
C LEU A 21 4.11 -4.43 22.87
N TYR A 22 3.01 -5.02 23.33
CA TYR A 22 1.98 -5.54 22.43
C TYR A 22 1.27 -4.41 21.69
N LYS A 23 1.35 -4.41 20.37
CA LYS A 23 0.70 -3.42 19.51
C LYS A 23 -0.72 -3.89 19.16
N GLN A 24 -1.72 -3.15 19.61
CA GLN A 24 -3.09 -3.34 19.16
C GLN A 24 -3.33 -2.59 17.85
N GLU A 25 -3.86 -3.31 16.85
CA GLU A 25 -4.26 -2.71 15.59
C GLU A 25 -5.55 -1.91 15.76
N ARG A 26 -5.58 -0.70 15.22
CA ARG A 26 -6.77 0.14 15.17
C ARG A 26 -7.41 0.02 13.81
N ILE A 27 -8.68 -0.38 13.76
CA ILE A 27 -9.41 -0.60 12.51
C ILE A 27 -9.92 0.75 12.00
N ILE A 28 -9.42 1.15 10.82
CA ILE A 28 -9.88 2.33 10.10
C ILE A 28 -11.04 1.92 9.20
N THR A 29 -12.16 2.63 9.29
CA THR A 29 -13.40 2.35 8.55
C THR A 29 -13.74 3.40 7.49
N SER A 30 -12.80 4.30 7.20
CA SER A 30 -12.91 5.33 6.16
C SER A 30 -11.78 5.25 5.15
N ALA A 31 -11.83 6.08 4.11
CA ALA A 31 -10.68 6.30 3.22
C ALA A 31 -9.48 6.88 3.99
N GLN A 32 -8.27 6.65 3.48
CA GLN A 32 -7.03 7.20 4.04
C GLN A 32 -6.90 8.69 3.67
N GLN A 33 -7.02 9.56 4.67
CA GLN A 33 -6.92 11.01 4.52
C GLN A 33 -6.52 11.66 5.85
N ALA A 34 -6.50 12.99 5.92
CA ALA A 34 -6.12 13.73 7.14
C ALA A 34 -7.08 13.46 8.32
N SER A 35 -8.37 13.25 8.05
CA SER A 35 -9.36 12.83 9.05
C SER A 35 -9.87 11.44 8.68
N ILE A 36 -9.81 10.50 9.63
CA ILE A 36 -10.20 9.10 9.44
C ILE A 36 -11.16 8.65 10.53
N ALA A 37 -11.99 7.66 10.22
CA ALA A 37 -12.90 7.04 11.19
C ALA A 37 -12.21 5.82 11.84
N VAL A 38 -12.11 5.83 13.17
CA VAL A 38 -11.53 4.74 13.98
C VAL A 38 -12.44 4.48 15.18
N GLY A 39 -12.93 3.25 15.32
CA GLY A 39 -13.78 2.87 16.47
C GLY A 39 -15.10 3.66 16.54
N GLY A 40 -15.60 4.16 15.41
CA GLY A 40 -16.82 4.97 15.35
C GLY A 40 -16.61 6.48 15.54
N GLU A 41 -15.40 6.92 15.81
CA GLU A 41 -15.06 8.34 16.01
C GLU A 41 -14.19 8.87 14.85
N GLN A 42 -14.31 10.19 14.59
CA GLN A 42 -13.43 10.89 13.65
C GLN A 42 -12.17 11.37 14.38
N VAL A 43 -11.01 10.99 13.86
CA VAL A 43 -9.71 11.35 14.42
C VAL A 43 -8.79 11.92 13.36
N LEU A 44 -7.86 12.80 13.77
CA LEU A 44 -6.81 13.30 12.89
C LEU A 44 -5.68 12.26 12.75
N ASN A 45 -5.29 11.99 11.52
CA ASN A 45 -4.28 11.00 11.19
C ASN A 45 -2.91 11.67 10.95
N PHE A 46 -2.06 11.66 11.96
CA PHE A 46 -0.68 12.16 11.89
C PHE A 46 0.37 11.07 11.61
N CYS A 47 -0.06 9.81 11.45
CA CYS A 47 0.84 8.66 11.34
C CYS A 47 0.99 8.14 9.91
N ALA A 48 0.28 8.73 8.94
CA ALA A 48 0.27 8.22 7.57
C ALA A 48 1.43 8.77 6.72
N ASN A 49 1.95 7.94 5.82
CA ASN A 49 2.87 8.36 4.77
C ASN A 49 2.10 8.95 3.57
N ASN A 50 1.24 9.92 3.84
CA ASN A 50 0.38 10.59 2.86
C ASN A 50 0.71 12.09 2.79
N TYR A 51 1.99 12.40 2.69
CA TYR A 51 2.52 13.78 2.78
C TYR A 51 1.96 14.73 1.73
N LEU A 52 1.60 14.23 0.55
CA LEU A 52 1.02 15.03 -0.54
C LEU A 52 -0.51 14.97 -0.57
N GLY A 53 -1.16 14.25 0.34
CA GLY A 53 -2.61 14.10 0.38
C GLY A 53 -3.21 13.30 -0.78
N LEU A 54 -2.41 12.49 -1.48
CA LEU A 54 -2.81 11.82 -2.71
C LEU A 54 -3.51 10.46 -2.50
N ALA A 55 -3.48 9.89 -1.29
CA ALA A 55 -4.01 8.53 -1.05
C ALA A 55 -5.51 8.39 -1.37
N ASN A 56 -6.29 9.47 -1.29
CA ASN A 56 -7.71 9.49 -1.61
C ASN A 56 -8.06 10.66 -2.56
N HIS A 57 -7.12 11.03 -3.45
CA HIS A 57 -7.35 12.13 -4.38
C HIS A 57 -8.31 11.69 -5.48
N PRO A 58 -9.35 12.50 -5.82
CA PRO A 58 -10.38 12.10 -6.78
C PRO A 58 -9.82 11.79 -8.18
N ASP A 59 -8.82 12.55 -8.65
CA ASP A 59 -8.22 12.30 -9.95
C ASP A 59 -7.46 10.97 -10.01
N LEU A 60 -6.82 10.57 -8.90
CA LEU A 60 -6.13 9.27 -8.83
C LEU A 60 -7.14 8.12 -8.78
N ILE A 61 -8.25 8.29 -8.08
CA ILE A 61 -9.34 7.31 -8.06
C ILE A 61 -9.93 7.16 -9.47
N ALA A 62 -10.22 8.27 -10.16
CA ALA A 62 -10.73 8.26 -11.52
C ALA A 62 -9.74 7.57 -12.49
N ALA A 63 -8.45 7.87 -12.40
CA ALA A 63 -7.42 7.22 -13.22
C ALA A 63 -7.33 5.70 -12.93
N ALA A 64 -7.48 5.29 -11.66
CA ALA A 64 -7.50 3.88 -11.28
C ALA A 64 -8.72 3.15 -11.89
N HIS A 65 -9.91 3.75 -11.86
CA HIS A 65 -11.09 3.20 -12.53
C HIS A 65 -10.89 3.06 -14.05
N GLN A 66 -10.33 4.07 -14.71
CA GLN A 66 -10.01 4.00 -16.14
C GLN A 66 -9.02 2.86 -16.45
N GLY A 67 -8.01 2.67 -15.58
CA GLY A 67 -7.05 1.57 -15.71
C GLY A 67 -7.73 0.21 -15.57
N LEU A 68 -8.62 0.04 -14.58
CA LEU A 68 -9.40 -1.18 -14.39
C LEU A 68 -10.31 -1.49 -15.59
N ASP A 69 -10.99 -0.49 -16.12
CA ASP A 69 -11.90 -0.66 -17.25
C ASP A 69 -11.18 -1.03 -18.54
N SER A 70 -9.99 -0.48 -18.76
CA SER A 70 -9.22 -0.68 -20.00
C SER A 70 -8.28 -1.87 -19.98
N HIS A 71 -7.68 -2.21 -18.83
CA HIS A 71 -6.61 -3.20 -18.70
C HIS A 71 -6.93 -4.33 -17.71
N GLY A 72 -8.05 -4.25 -17.00
CA GLY A 72 -8.41 -5.22 -15.97
C GLY A 72 -7.68 -5.02 -14.64
N PHE A 73 -7.93 -5.92 -13.69
CA PHE A 73 -7.46 -5.76 -12.31
C PHE A 73 -6.00 -6.12 -12.10
N GLY A 74 -5.49 -7.15 -12.75
CA GLY A 74 -4.24 -7.76 -12.34
C GLY A 74 -3.23 -7.99 -13.45
N MET A 75 -1.97 -8.07 -13.03
CA MET A 75 -0.85 -8.49 -13.85
C MET A 75 -0.60 -9.98 -13.66
N ALA A 76 -0.66 -10.76 -14.75
CA ALA A 76 -0.55 -12.22 -14.70
C ALA A 76 0.86 -12.74 -15.06
N SER A 77 1.81 -11.86 -15.33
CA SER A 77 3.18 -12.23 -15.73
C SER A 77 4.21 -11.18 -15.33
N VAL A 78 5.45 -11.60 -15.23
CA VAL A 78 6.60 -10.70 -15.11
C VAL A 78 6.83 -9.93 -16.40
N ARG A 79 7.41 -8.74 -16.30
CA ARG A 79 7.50 -7.77 -17.40
C ARG A 79 8.22 -8.30 -18.64
N PHE A 80 9.32 -9.02 -18.48
CA PHE A 80 10.14 -9.48 -19.62
C PHE A 80 9.58 -10.70 -20.35
N ILE A 81 8.52 -11.36 -19.85
CA ILE A 81 7.85 -12.47 -20.54
C ILE A 81 6.63 -11.95 -21.30
N CYS A 82 5.53 -11.66 -20.61
CA CYS A 82 4.29 -11.13 -21.19
C CYS A 82 3.54 -10.17 -20.22
N GLY A 83 4.25 -9.49 -19.32
CA GLY A 83 3.68 -8.59 -18.30
C GLY A 83 3.95 -7.11 -18.56
N THR A 84 4.57 -6.71 -19.68
CA THR A 84 4.75 -5.30 -20.01
C THR A 84 3.53 -4.80 -20.78
N GLN A 85 2.84 -3.84 -20.18
CA GLN A 85 1.72 -3.12 -20.82
C GLN A 85 2.20 -1.75 -21.32
N ASP A 86 1.42 -1.14 -22.19
CA ASP A 86 1.64 0.22 -22.72
C ASP A 86 1.68 1.27 -21.60
N GLN A 87 0.86 1.10 -20.54
CA GLN A 87 0.87 1.97 -19.35
C GLN A 87 2.24 2.00 -18.66
N HIS A 88 2.96 0.87 -18.57
CA HIS A 88 4.32 0.84 -18.02
C HIS A 88 5.25 1.71 -18.89
N LYS A 89 5.20 1.55 -20.20
CA LYS A 89 6.07 2.32 -21.10
C LYS A 89 5.71 3.80 -21.12
N ALA A 90 4.42 4.13 -21.08
CA ALA A 90 3.98 5.53 -20.99
C ALA A 90 4.44 6.20 -19.70
N LEU A 91 4.40 5.50 -18.56
CA LEU A 91 4.89 6.02 -17.29
C LEU A 91 6.40 6.20 -17.29
N GLU A 92 7.17 5.22 -17.79
CA GLU A 92 8.63 5.30 -17.92
C GLU A 92 9.03 6.54 -18.75
N GLN A 93 8.40 6.76 -19.89
CA GLN A 93 8.66 7.92 -20.76
C GLN A 93 8.34 9.25 -20.06
N LYS A 94 7.19 9.33 -19.37
CA LYS A 94 6.80 10.54 -18.63
C LYS A 94 7.78 10.84 -17.49
N MET A 95 8.23 9.84 -16.77
CA MET A 95 9.19 10.01 -15.69
C MET A 95 10.56 10.46 -16.20
N SER A 96 11.05 9.86 -17.31
CA SER A 96 12.30 10.26 -17.93
C SER A 96 12.24 11.71 -18.41
N ALA A 97 11.15 12.11 -19.06
CA ALA A 97 10.96 13.50 -19.51
C ALA A 97 10.89 14.48 -18.34
N PHE A 98 10.20 14.10 -17.26
CA PHE A 98 10.05 14.96 -16.07
C PHE A 98 11.38 15.15 -15.33
N LEU A 99 12.17 14.07 -15.18
CA LEU A 99 13.43 14.09 -14.45
C LEU A 99 14.64 14.50 -15.30
N GLY A 100 14.49 14.58 -16.63
CA GLY A 100 15.58 14.85 -17.56
C GLY A 100 16.60 13.71 -17.64
N THR A 101 16.16 12.47 -17.47
CA THR A 101 16.98 11.26 -17.56
C THR A 101 16.82 10.58 -18.93
N GLU A 102 17.80 9.76 -19.33
CA GLU A 102 17.76 9.04 -20.61
C GLU A 102 16.69 7.93 -20.61
N ASP A 103 16.50 7.25 -19.47
CA ASP A 103 15.51 6.19 -19.32
C ASP A 103 15.05 6.05 -17.86
N THR A 104 13.99 5.26 -17.63
CA THR A 104 13.41 4.98 -16.33
C THR A 104 13.05 3.50 -16.21
N ILE A 105 13.32 2.92 -15.04
CA ILE A 105 12.89 1.56 -14.68
C ILE A 105 11.89 1.67 -13.51
N LEU A 106 10.78 0.94 -13.61
CA LEU A 106 9.74 0.90 -12.57
C LEU A 106 9.94 -0.30 -11.66
N TYR A 107 9.86 -0.05 -10.34
CA TYR A 107 9.83 -1.05 -9.28
C TYR A 107 8.59 -0.88 -8.43
N SER A 108 8.07 -1.98 -7.87
CA SER A 108 6.89 -1.94 -7.00
C SER A 108 7.18 -1.34 -5.62
N SER A 109 8.43 -1.35 -5.21
CA SER A 109 8.88 -0.81 -3.90
C SER A 109 10.38 -0.55 -3.91
N CYS A 110 10.84 0.32 -3.03
CA CYS A 110 12.25 0.51 -2.72
C CYS A 110 12.85 -0.69 -1.98
#